data_5fb22d3d32c7a5f2e49e7b3b2be29944
#
_entry.id   5fb22d3d32c7a5f2e49e7b3b2be29944
#
_cell.length_a   1.000
_cell.length_b   1.000
_cell.length_c   1.000
_cell.angle_alpha   90.00
_cell.angle_beta   90.00
_cell.angle_gamma   90.00
#
_symmetry.space_group_name_H-M   'P 1'
#
loop_
_entity.id
_entity.type
_entity.pdbx_description
1 polymer ?
#
loop_
_entity_poly.entity_id
_entity_poly.type
_entity_poly.pdbx_seq_one_letter_code
_entity_poly.pdbx_strand_id
1 'polypeptide(L)'
;MIWRLLASPRLTVPLLLGLALAAVFGTFAPLEEGRYEIFYQRPWFRLLLGLLALNLSVCTVRDLRRRHRLLAGPSFPLKGAEVDPDWRPLPEELDRDRAVAGLAACGYRVAAHPRGLLAQQGVAGRWGAPLVHLSLLLIMAGALLGGAGFVGTRQLYVGHEATDYFDWAAQADRPLGFTLRLDHFEPVYYPIELRLAVAEADGSRPPLLLTTREGETVELPRPGLTARVEKFLPFERVLSLQLYRDGLPLGRYRALPAGGKETSPAAFGLTLHPDAFRDPVLKQLHSEVSILEEGQVVKQGVIKVNRPLVHRGVTIYQTAHARDQFGFWYAGFQLSRDPGEPLVWIGCVLLILGLLTAFFRRWRVLLLAWPEGRGVFKPLRGFSGEAGRADLHALPHALAPSLPADDGAPADRHDP
;
A
#
# COMPACT_ATOMS: atom_id res chain seq x y z
N MET A 1 34.48 -11.34 18.68
CA MET A 1 33.27 -11.81 19.40
C MET A 1 32.04 -11.00 19.02
N ILE A 2 32.07 -9.68 19.07
CA ILE A 2 30.93 -8.76 18.79
C ILE A 2 30.35 -8.94 17.36
N TRP A 3 31.18 -9.04 16.32
CA TRP A 3 30.75 -9.24 14.95
C TRP A 3 29.98 -10.56 14.72
N ARG A 4 30.32 -11.62 15.48
CA ARG A 4 29.58 -12.89 15.40
C ARG A 4 28.21 -12.79 16.07
N LEU A 5 28.09 -12.01 17.13
CA LEU A 5 26.81 -11.73 17.79
C LEU A 5 25.91 -10.88 16.91
N LEU A 6 26.44 -9.77 16.36
CA LEU A 6 25.73 -8.86 15.46
C LEU A 6 25.24 -9.56 14.16
N ALA A 7 25.96 -10.58 13.69
CA ALA A 7 25.57 -11.35 12.51
C ALA A 7 24.77 -12.62 12.83
N SER A 8 24.17 -12.71 14.02
CA SER A 8 23.50 -13.92 14.48
C SER A 8 21.96 -13.78 14.47
N PRO A 9 21.22 -14.77 13.96
CA PRO A 9 19.78 -14.84 14.13
C PRO A 9 19.31 -14.79 15.58
N ARG A 10 20.18 -15.19 16.52
CA ARG A 10 19.92 -15.13 17.99
C ARG A 10 19.75 -13.70 18.48
N LEU A 11 20.31 -12.68 17.81
CA LEU A 11 20.06 -11.28 18.10
C LEU A 11 18.88 -10.72 17.32
N THR A 12 18.67 -11.16 16.08
CA THR A 12 17.58 -10.70 15.23
C THR A 12 16.19 -11.00 15.81
N VAL A 13 16.00 -12.23 16.32
CA VAL A 13 14.70 -12.66 16.86
C VAL A 13 14.26 -11.85 18.10
N PRO A 14 15.10 -11.64 19.15
CA PRO A 14 14.74 -10.78 20.26
C PRO A 14 14.46 -9.32 19.85
N LEU A 15 15.23 -8.77 18.89
CA LEU A 15 14.99 -7.40 18.39
C LEU A 15 13.65 -7.29 17.68
N LEU A 16 13.29 -8.24 16.83
CA LEU A 16 11.99 -8.28 16.15
C LEU A 16 10.85 -8.45 17.16
N LEU A 17 11.03 -9.34 18.15
CA LEU A 17 10.04 -9.52 19.20
C LEU A 17 9.87 -8.26 20.05
N GLY A 18 10.97 -7.62 20.42
CA GLY A 18 10.95 -6.35 21.15
C GLY A 18 10.23 -5.24 20.38
N LEU A 19 10.49 -5.12 19.07
CA LEU A 19 9.78 -4.17 18.20
C LEU A 19 8.30 -4.51 18.06
N ALA A 20 7.95 -5.81 17.90
CA ALA A 20 6.57 -6.24 17.84
C ALA A 20 5.80 -5.94 19.13
N LEU A 21 6.39 -6.24 20.29
CA LEU A 21 5.82 -5.89 21.59
C LEU A 21 5.68 -4.37 21.76
N ALA A 22 6.69 -3.61 21.38
CA ALA A 22 6.63 -2.15 21.40
C ALA A 22 5.51 -1.61 20.50
N ALA A 23 5.29 -2.19 19.31
CA ALA A 23 4.21 -1.82 18.41
C ALA A 23 2.83 -2.12 19.03
N VAL A 24 2.67 -3.30 19.64
CA VAL A 24 1.45 -3.67 20.37
C VAL A 24 1.18 -2.67 21.50
N PHE A 25 2.17 -2.40 22.36
CA PHE A 25 2.02 -1.41 23.43
C PHE A 25 1.70 -0.01 22.90
N GLY A 26 2.34 0.42 21.81
CA GLY A 26 2.05 1.69 21.16
C GLY A 26 0.62 1.81 20.62
N THR A 27 0.00 0.69 20.27
CA THR A 27 -1.39 0.66 19.78
C THR A 27 -2.41 0.72 20.93
N PHE A 28 -2.10 0.11 22.07
CA PHE A 28 -2.99 0.07 23.24
C PHE A 28 -2.73 1.18 24.25
N ALA A 29 -1.60 1.87 24.19
CA ALA A 29 -1.33 2.98 25.09
C ALA A 29 -2.39 4.07 24.91
N PRO A 30 -3.04 4.56 25.98
CA PRO A 30 -3.98 5.65 25.89
C PRO A 30 -3.22 6.92 25.56
N LEU A 31 -3.17 7.22 24.28
CA LEU A 31 -2.58 8.44 23.76
C LEU A 31 -3.74 9.40 23.48
N GLU A 32 -3.60 10.63 23.97
CA GLU A 32 -4.48 11.73 23.58
C GLU A 32 -4.52 11.85 22.05
N GLU A 33 -5.64 12.25 21.50
CA GLU A 33 -5.89 12.30 20.06
C GLU A 33 -4.70 12.86 19.27
N GLY A 34 -4.26 12.13 18.25
CA GLY A 34 -3.20 12.53 17.32
C GLY A 34 -1.75 12.22 17.74
N ARG A 35 -1.51 11.54 18.88
CA ARG A 35 -0.15 11.31 19.41
C ARG A 35 0.48 9.95 19.14
N TYR A 36 -0.13 9.08 18.35
CA TYR A 36 0.43 7.75 18.03
C TYR A 36 1.84 7.85 17.40
N GLU A 37 2.06 8.83 16.54
CA GLU A 37 3.32 9.03 15.85
C GLU A 37 4.46 9.39 16.81
N ILE A 38 4.16 10.12 17.91
CA ILE A 38 5.14 10.53 18.92
C ILE A 38 5.73 9.33 19.66
N PHE A 39 4.94 8.27 19.87
CA PHE A 39 5.41 7.02 20.51
C PHE A 39 6.57 6.41 19.72
N TYR A 40 6.43 6.29 18.40
CA TYR A 40 7.41 5.68 17.52
C TYR A 40 8.64 6.60 17.27
N GLN A 41 8.54 7.86 17.59
CA GLN A 41 9.63 8.82 17.49
C GLN A 41 10.52 8.86 18.76
N ARG A 42 10.15 8.15 19.82
CA ARG A 42 10.93 8.13 21.06
C ARG A 42 12.33 7.57 20.87
N PRO A 43 13.35 8.09 21.59
CA PRO A 43 14.76 7.67 21.42
C PRO A 43 14.98 6.16 21.59
N TRP A 44 14.31 5.54 22.55
CA TRP A 44 14.42 4.10 22.79
C TRP A 44 13.90 3.25 21.62
N PHE A 45 12.80 3.67 20.97
CA PHE A 45 12.25 2.97 19.80
C PHE A 45 13.20 3.12 18.59
N ARG A 46 13.71 4.34 18.36
CA ARG A 46 14.74 4.60 17.35
C ARG A 46 16.01 3.80 17.58
N LEU A 47 16.42 3.62 18.85
CA LEU A 47 17.56 2.77 19.20
C LEU A 47 17.32 1.31 18.80
N LEU A 48 16.15 0.75 19.11
CA LEU A 48 15.79 -0.62 18.69
C LEU A 48 15.82 -0.78 17.17
N LEU A 49 15.25 0.18 16.43
CA LEU A 49 15.32 0.21 14.96
C LEU A 49 16.79 0.29 14.50
N GLY A 50 17.60 1.16 15.07
CA GLY A 50 19.02 1.30 14.74
C GLY A 50 19.83 0.02 14.98
N LEU A 51 19.56 -0.69 16.09
CA LEU A 51 20.19 -1.97 16.39
C LEU A 51 19.76 -3.06 15.39
N LEU A 52 18.48 -3.08 15.01
CA LEU A 52 18.00 -4.00 13.98
C LEU A 52 18.61 -3.68 12.61
N ALA A 53 18.70 -2.40 12.24
CA ALA A 53 19.33 -1.97 10.99
C ALA A 53 20.82 -2.37 10.94
N LEU A 54 21.55 -2.18 12.03
CA LEU A 54 22.93 -2.60 12.15
C LEU A 54 23.09 -4.12 12.03
N ASN A 55 22.27 -4.88 12.76
CA ASN A 55 22.24 -6.34 12.67
C ASN A 55 21.97 -6.82 11.23
N LEU A 56 20.96 -6.24 10.58
CA LEU A 56 20.57 -6.58 9.21
C LEU A 56 21.68 -6.23 8.21
N SER A 57 22.32 -5.08 8.35
CA SER A 57 23.45 -4.65 7.51
C SER A 57 24.62 -5.61 7.61
N VAL A 58 25.01 -5.98 8.84
CA VAL A 58 26.12 -6.94 9.08
C VAL A 58 25.79 -8.32 8.52
N CYS A 59 24.55 -8.80 8.71
CA CYS A 59 24.08 -10.06 8.12
C CYS A 59 24.14 -10.03 6.60
N THR A 60 23.72 -8.94 5.97
CA THR A 60 23.70 -8.78 4.51
C THR A 60 25.12 -8.79 3.93
N VAL A 61 26.02 -7.97 4.52
CA VAL A 61 27.42 -7.92 4.09
C VAL A 61 28.09 -9.30 4.22
N ARG A 62 27.83 -10.00 5.32
CA ARG A 62 28.37 -11.36 5.54
C ARG A 62 27.84 -12.35 4.52
N ASP A 63 26.53 -12.35 4.20
CA ASP A 63 25.93 -13.23 3.21
C ASP A 63 26.44 -12.93 1.80
N LEU A 64 26.55 -11.65 1.42
CA LEU A 64 27.14 -11.24 0.13
C LEU A 64 28.59 -11.68 -0.01
N ARG A 65 29.42 -11.48 1.03
CA ARG A 65 30.83 -11.95 1.04
C ARG A 65 30.92 -13.46 0.92
N ARG A 66 30.03 -14.20 1.62
CA ARG A 66 29.97 -15.66 1.52
C ARG A 66 29.62 -16.13 0.10
N ARG A 67 28.63 -15.49 -0.54
CA ARG A 67 28.23 -15.80 -1.92
C ARG A 67 29.33 -15.47 -2.92
N HIS A 68 29.98 -14.34 -2.76
CA HIS A 68 31.13 -13.96 -3.59
C HIS A 68 32.25 -14.99 -3.49
N ARG A 69 32.67 -15.40 -2.29
CA ARG A 69 33.73 -16.42 -2.08
C ARG A 69 33.35 -17.74 -2.72
N LEU A 70 32.09 -18.17 -2.61
CA LEU A 70 31.59 -19.41 -3.18
C LEU A 70 31.71 -19.45 -4.72
N LEU A 71 31.58 -18.30 -5.38
CA LEU A 71 31.67 -18.17 -6.83
C LEU A 71 33.10 -17.89 -7.34
N ALA A 72 33.88 -17.11 -6.58
CA ALA A 72 35.20 -16.66 -6.99
C ALA A 72 36.30 -17.70 -6.76
N GLY A 73 36.13 -18.61 -5.79
CA GLY A 73 37.13 -19.58 -5.43
C GLY A 73 36.49 -20.92 -5.00
N PRO A 74 35.78 -21.64 -5.90
CA PRO A 74 35.24 -22.95 -5.55
C PRO A 74 36.39 -23.95 -5.29
N SER A 75 36.26 -24.73 -4.19
CA SER A 75 37.24 -25.75 -3.84
C SER A 75 36.94 -27.02 -4.62
N PHE A 76 37.80 -27.37 -5.55
CA PHE A 76 37.77 -28.64 -6.29
C PHE A 76 38.75 -29.65 -5.67
N PRO A 77 38.51 -30.98 -5.82
CA PRO A 77 39.43 -31.99 -5.34
C PRO A 77 40.77 -31.88 -6.07
N LEU A 78 41.84 -32.10 -5.33
CA LEU A 78 43.20 -32.17 -5.88
C LEU A 78 43.47 -33.57 -6.48
N LYS A 79 44.28 -33.64 -7.52
CA LYS A 79 44.74 -34.94 -8.06
C LYS A 79 45.52 -35.69 -6.97
N GLY A 80 45.22 -36.99 -6.78
CA GLY A 80 45.88 -37.85 -5.80
C GLY A 80 45.48 -37.60 -4.34
N ALA A 81 44.57 -36.66 -4.05
CA ALA A 81 44.04 -36.48 -2.71
C ALA A 81 42.77 -37.33 -2.51
N GLU A 82 42.58 -37.84 -1.30
CA GLU A 82 41.34 -38.52 -0.92
C GLU A 82 40.16 -37.55 -1.12
N VAL A 83 39.13 -38.01 -1.85
CA VAL A 83 37.97 -37.15 -2.17
C VAL A 83 37.15 -36.96 -0.90
N ASP A 84 36.99 -35.73 -0.46
CA ASP A 84 36.17 -35.34 0.68
C ASP A 84 34.79 -36.04 0.62
N PRO A 85 34.30 -36.66 1.72
CA PRO A 85 33.03 -37.37 1.77
C PRO A 85 31.78 -36.56 1.34
N ASP A 86 31.89 -35.23 1.25
CA ASP A 86 30.86 -34.38 0.69
C ASP A 86 30.68 -34.48 -0.83
N TRP A 87 31.66 -35.08 -1.55
CA TRP A 87 31.58 -35.34 -2.98
C TRP A 87 30.86 -36.67 -3.25
N ARG A 88 29.93 -36.66 -4.19
CA ARG A 88 29.13 -37.82 -4.56
C ARG A 88 29.57 -38.34 -5.94
N PRO A 89 29.56 -39.62 -6.17
CA PRO A 89 29.89 -40.17 -7.48
C PRO A 89 28.83 -39.80 -8.52
N LEU A 90 29.30 -39.56 -9.75
CA LEU A 90 28.48 -39.52 -10.96
C LEU A 90 28.50 -40.91 -11.64
N PRO A 91 27.49 -41.20 -12.49
CA PRO A 91 27.55 -42.40 -13.33
C PRO A 91 28.85 -42.48 -14.15
N GLU A 92 29.44 -43.67 -14.29
CA GLU A 92 30.73 -43.87 -14.96
C GLU A 92 30.69 -43.45 -16.44
N GLU A 93 29.54 -43.54 -17.08
CA GLU A 93 29.32 -43.20 -18.48
C GLU A 93 29.21 -41.68 -18.74
N LEU A 94 29.18 -40.88 -17.66
CA LEU A 94 28.98 -39.43 -17.76
C LEU A 94 30.33 -38.72 -17.91
N ASP A 95 30.73 -38.47 -19.14
CA ASP A 95 31.88 -37.61 -19.44
C ASP A 95 31.57 -36.12 -19.22
N ARG A 96 32.59 -35.29 -19.39
CA ARG A 96 32.47 -33.83 -19.15
C ARG A 96 31.49 -33.17 -20.12
N ASP A 97 31.48 -33.55 -21.38
CA ASP A 97 30.67 -32.91 -22.41
C ASP A 97 29.20 -33.31 -22.29
N ARG A 98 28.93 -34.57 -21.99
CA ARG A 98 27.58 -35.05 -21.64
C ARG A 98 27.06 -34.40 -20.38
N ALA A 99 27.91 -34.23 -19.37
CA ALA A 99 27.52 -33.51 -18.15
C ALA A 99 27.13 -32.04 -18.42
N VAL A 100 27.86 -31.35 -19.30
CA VAL A 100 27.53 -29.97 -19.72
C VAL A 100 26.19 -29.93 -20.45
N ALA A 101 25.96 -30.85 -21.40
CA ALA A 101 24.72 -30.94 -22.14
C ALA A 101 23.51 -31.24 -21.21
N GLY A 102 23.66 -32.25 -20.34
CA GLY A 102 22.62 -32.61 -19.37
C GLY A 102 22.29 -31.47 -18.38
N LEU A 103 23.30 -30.79 -17.86
CA LEU A 103 23.10 -29.62 -16.99
C LEU A 103 22.39 -28.49 -17.74
N ALA A 104 22.76 -28.21 -18.99
CA ALA A 104 22.10 -27.19 -19.80
C ALA A 104 20.63 -27.55 -20.06
N ALA A 105 20.33 -28.82 -20.38
CA ALA A 105 18.97 -29.33 -20.53
C ALA A 105 18.13 -29.16 -19.23
N CYS A 106 18.77 -29.34 -18.06
CA CYS A 106 18.17 -29.07 -16.75
C CYS A 106 18.09 -27.57 -16.40
N GLY A 107 18.48 -26.67 -17.31
CA GLY A 107 18.41 -25.21 -17.10
C GLY A 107 19.55 -24.64 -16.24
N TYR A 108 20.65 -25.35 -16.07
CA TYR A 108 21.86 -24.86 -15.43
C TYR A 108 22.70 -24.03 -16.38
N ARG A 109 23.26 -22.93 -15.91
CA ARG A 109 24.36 -22.20 -16.57
C ARG A 109 25.68 -22.80 -16.10
N VAL A 110 26.46 -23.31 -17.01
CA VAL A 110 27.72 -23.99 -16.72
C VAL A 110 28.91 -23.09 -17.03
N ALA A 111 29.79 -22.91 -16.07
CA ALA A 111 31.06 -22.21 -16.23
C ALA A 111 32.19 -23.21 -16.11
N ALA A 112 33.08 -23.21 -17.11
CA ALA A 112 34.27 -24.04 -17.10
C ALA A 112 35.29 -23.50 -16.07
N HIS A 113 35.91 -24.47 -15.36
CA HIS A 113 37.02 -24.19 -14.45
C HIS A 113 38.18 -25.17 -14.80
N PRO A 114 39.44 -24.81 -14.57
CA PRO A 114 40.57 -25.70 -14.88
C PRO A 114 40.49 -27.08 -14.21
N ARG A 115 39.79 -27.19 -13.08
CA ARG A 115 39.65 -28.43 -12.30
C ARG A 115 38.29 -29.07 -12.36
N GLY A 116 37.32 -28.51 -13.13
CA GLY A 116 35.96 -29.02 -13.18
C GLY A 116 34.94 -28.04 -13.78
N LEU A 117 33.71 -28.16 -13.36
CA LEU A 117 32.61 -27.32 -13.81
C LEU A 117 31.90 -26.69 -12.61
N LEU A 118 31.52 -25.41 -12.74
CA LEU A 118 30.62 -24.72 -11.81
C LEU A 118 29.28 -24.57 -12.51
N ALA A 119 28.23 -25.22 -12.02
CA ALA A 119 26.90 -25.15 -12.56
C ALA A 119 25.98 -24.37 -11.65
N GLN A 120 25.21 -23.42 -12.21
CA GLN A 120 24.29 -22.57 -11.49
C GLN A 120 22.91 -22.56 -12.14
N GLN A 121 21.85 -22.72 -11.34
CA GLN A 121 20.46 -22.60 -11.76
C GLN A 121 19.77 -21.53 -10.94
N GLY A 122 18.80 -20.81 -11.52
CA GLY A 122 18.05 -19.78 -10.81
C GLY A 122 18.93 -18.60 -10.34
N VAL A 123 19.88 -18.16 -11.17
CA VAL A 123 20.91 -17.14 -10.80
C VAL A 123 20.31 -15.84 -10.24
N ALA A 124 19.13 -15.43 -10.70
CA ALA A 124 18.42 -14.27 -10.14
C ALA A 124 18.11 -14.45 -8.65
N GLY A 125 17.81 -15.67 -8.21
CA GLY A 125 17.51 -15.99 -6.81
C GLY A 125 18.63 -15.68 -5.82
N ARG A 126 19.87 -15.52 -6.31
CA ARG A 126 20.99 -15.08 -5.48
C ARG A 126 20.78 -13.69 -4.89
N TRP A 127 19.97 -12.84 -5.55
CA TRP A 127 19.69 -11.49 -5.13
C TRP A 127 18.45 -11.36 -4.24
N GLY A 128 17.59 -12.39 -4.15
CA GLY A 128 16.34 -12.34 -3.41
C GLY A 128 16.52 -11.88 -1.96
N ALA A 129 17.30 -12.59 -1.15
CA ALA A 129 17.54 -12.21 0.24
C ALA A 129 18.30 -10.87 0.40
N PRO A 130 19.34 -10.54 -0.38
CA PRO A 130 19.93 -9.20 -0.35
C PRO A 130 18.93 -8.06 -0.68
N LEU A 131 18.04 -8.27 -1.64
CA LEU A 131 17.01 -7.28 -1.98
C LEU A 131 16.01 -7.09 -0.84
N VAL A 132 15.55 -8.18 -0.20
CA VAL A 132 14.70 -8.11 0.99
C VAL A 132 15.39 -7.36 2.12
N HIS A 133 16.66 -7.62 2.39
CA HIS A 133 17.38 -6.92 3.44
C HIS A 133 17.59 -5.43 3.10
N LEU A 134 17.94 -5.12 1.85
CA LEU A 134 18.09 -3.73 1.40
C LEU A 134 16.76 -2.98 1.48
N SER A 135 15.65 -3.61 1.09
CA SER A 135 14.32 -3.02 1.17
C SER A 135 13.93 -2.66 2.60
N LEU A 136 14.18 -3.57 3.55
CA LEU A 136 13.92 -3.30 4.97
C LEU A 136 14.77 -2.15 5.49
N LEU A 137 16.06 -2.08 5.09
CA LEU A 137 16.93 -0.96 5.46
C LEU A 137 16.43 0.36 4.88
N LEU A 138 15.93 0.37 3.65
CA LEU A 138 15.34 1.57 3.04
C LEU A 138 14.07 2.01 3.75
N ILE A 139 13.17 1.06 4.09
CA ILE A 139 11.95 1.34 4.85
C ILE A 139 12.31 1.95 6.22
N MET A 140 13.29 1.35 6.92
CA MET A 140 13.72 1.86 8.21
C MET A 140 14.38 3.24 8.10
N ALA A 141 15.20 3.47 7.08
CA ALA A 141 15.80 4.78 6.80
C ALA A 141 14.70 5.81 6.47
N GLY A 142 13.70 5.44 5.66
CA GLY A 142 12.55 6.29 5.38
C GLY A 142 11.78 6.66 6.65
N ALA A 143 11.48 5.68 7.51
CA ALA A 143 10.81 5.91 8.78
C ALA A 143 11.62 6.86 9.73
N LEU A 144 12.93 6.75 9.72
CA LEU A 144 13.79 7.67 10.49
C LEU A 144 13.78 9.09 9.90
N LEU A 145 13.82 9.20 8.55
CA LEU A 145 13.75 10.49 7.86
C LEU A 145 12.36 11.15 8.02
N GLY A 146 11.30 10.36 8.11
CA GLY A 146 9.94 10.84 8.42
C GLY A 146 9.89 11.65 9.71
N GLY A 147 10.74 11.31 10.70
CA GLY A 147 10.88 12.08 11.93
C GLY A 147 11.47 13.49 11.76
N ALA A 148 12.00 13.84 10.58
CA ALA A 148 12.39 15.22 10.22
C ALA A 148 11.24 16.00 9.56
N GLY A 149 10.09 15.36 9.37
CA GLY A 149 8.85 15.98 8.92
C GLY A 149 8.06 16.57 10.09
N PHE A 150 6.78 16.84 9.82
CA PHE A 150 5.83 17.29 10.84
C PHE A 150 4.43 16.77 10.55
N VAL A 151 3.61 16.71 11.59
CA VAL A 151 2.17 16.57 11.52
C VAL A 151 1.55 17.64 12.39
N GLY A 152 0.64 18.40 11.82
CA GLY A 152 -0.05 19.46 12.53
C GLY A 152 -1.46 19.64 12.03
N THR A 153 -2.20 20.50 12.71
CA THR A 153 -3.60 20.81 12.38
C THR A 153 -3.84 22.30 12.31
N ARG A 154 -4.80 22.68 11.47
CA ARG A 154 -5.33 24.04 11.41
C ARG A 154 -6.83 24.03 11.14
N GLN A 155 -7.55 24.88 11.83
CA GLN A 155 -8.97 25.13 11.55
C GLN A 155 -9.11 26.45 10.80
N LEU A 156 -9.96 26.44 9.77
CA LEU A 156 -10.22 27.61 8.94
C LEU A 156 -11.73 27.81 8.73
N TYR A 157 -12.19 29.00 8.91
CA TYR A 157 -13.52 29.45 8.45
C TYR A 157 -13.47 29.73 6.95
N VAL A 158 -14.62 29.62 6.29
CA VAL A 158 -14.74 29.99 4.87
C VAL A 158 -14.35 31.44 4.68
N GLY A 159 -13.51 31.72 3.71
CA GLY A 159 -12.95 33.05 3.41
C GLY A 159 -11.74 33.44 4.26
N HIS A 160 -11.35 32.66 5.26
CA HIS A 160 -10.19 32.96 6.12
C HIS A 160 -8.91 32.31 5.62
N GLU A 161 -7.79 32.91 6.02
CA GLU A 161 -6.43 32.51 5.69
C GLU A 161 -5.65 32.08 6.94
N ALA A 162 -4.71 31.15 6.77
CA ALA A 162 -3.74 30.80 7.79
C ALA A 162 -2.35 30.70 7.18
N THR A 163 -1.35 31.21 7.90
CA THR A 163 0.07 31.15 7.59
C THR A 163 0.84 30.21 8.50
N ASP A 164 0.15 29.62 9.46
CA ASP A 164 0.67 28.78 10.53
C ASP A 164 -0.20 27.53 10.73
N TYR A 165 0.33 26.58 11.48
CA TYR A 165 -0.35 25.36 11.92
C TYR A 165 0.10 24.99 13.32
N PHE A 166 -0.74 24.31 14.07
CA PHE A 166 -0.36 23.74 15.37
C PHE A 166 0.42 22.44 15.17
N ASP A 167 1.69 22.43 15.53
CA ASP A 167 2.59 21.27 15.46
C ASP A 167 2.38 20.38 16.69
N TRP A 168 1.89 19.15 16.47
CA TRP A 168 1.62 18.20 17.57
C TRP A 168 2.88 17.72 18.29
N ALA A 169 4.02 17.62 17.59
CA ALA A 169 5.27 17.18 18.21
C ALA A 169 5.89 18.30 19.05
N ALA A 170 5.85 19.53 18.55
CA ALA A 170 6.40 20.69 19.24
C ALA A 170 5.41 21.29 20.28
N GLN A 171 4.12 20.94 20.21
CA GLN A 171 3.04 21.52 21.03
C GLN A 171 2.97 23.05 20.92
N ALA A 172 3.19 23.59 19.73
CA ALA A 172 3.24 25.03 19.46
C ALA A 172 2.85 25.32 18.01
N ASP A 173 2.39 26.55 17.78
CA ASP A 173 2.14 27.05 16.44
C ASP A 173 3.47 27.27 15.70
N ARG A 174 3.51 26.82 14.44
CA ARG A 174 4.67 26.96 13.55
C ARG A 174 4.27 27.55 12.21
N PRO A 175 5.16 28.31 11.56
CA PRO A 175 4.89 28.88 10.25
C PRO A 175 4.81 27.78 9.19
N LEU A 176 3.80 27.88 8.31
CA LEU A 176 3.58 26.91 7.23
C LEU A 176 4.48 27.14 6.02
N GLY A 177 4.97 28.37 5.84
CA GLY A 177 5.81 28.77 4.70
C GLY A 177 5.03 29.14 3.44
N PHE A 178 3.71 29.14 3.50
CA PHE A 178 2.76 29.65 2.50
C PHE A 178 1.44 29.96 3.22
N THR A 179 0.53 30.64 2.53
CA THR A 179 -0.80 30.94 3.07
C THR A 179 -1.81 29.93 2.53
N LEU A 180 -2.58 29.31 3.42
CA LEU A 180 -3.72 28.44 3.07
C LEU A 180 -5.01 29.21 3.29
N ARG A 181 -5.87 29.32 2.27
CA ARG A 181 -7.19 29.93 2.35
C ARG A 181 -8.27 28.92 2.06
N LEU A 182 -9.33 28.91 2.84
CA LEU A 182 -10.53 28.14 2.57
C LEU A 182 -11.52 29.01 1.78
N ASP A 183 -11.64 28.78 0.47
CA ASP A 183 -12.50 29.58 -0.41
C ASP A 183 -13.97 29.16 -0.28
N HIS A 184 -14.26 27.86 -0.24
CA HIS A 184 -15.59 27.31 -0.11
C HIS A 184 -15.57 25.98 0.65
N PHE A 185 -16.64 25.72 1.42
CA PHE A 185 -16.84 24.46 2.13
C PHE A 185 -18.29 24.00 2.02
N GLU A 186 -18.48 22.76 1.59
CA GLU A 186 -19.79 22.12 1.53
C GLU A 186 -19.72 20.67 2.01
N PRO A 187 -20.45 20.29 3.08
CA PRO A 187 -20.65 18.89 3.44
C PRO A 187 -21.69 18.30 2.49
N VAL A 188 -21.34 17.21 1.82
CA VAL A 188 -22.23 16.47 0.94
C VAL A 188 -22.79 15.27 1.69
N TYR A 189 -24.10 15.12 1.72
CA TYR A 189 -24.79 14.03 2.40
C TYR A 189 -25.28 12.99 1.38
N TYR A 190 -25.55 11.79 1.85
CA TYR A 190 -26.35 10.84 1.08
C TYR A 190 -27.79 11.37 0.96
N PRO A 191 -28.54 10.97 -0.10
CA PRO A 191 -29.93 11.39 -0.26
C PRO A 191 -30.74 11.14 1.02
N ILE A 192 -31.25 12.25 1.59
CA ILE A 192 -31.94 12.23 2.88
C ILE A 192 -33.40 11.85 2.64
N GLU A 193 -33.88 10.86 3.37
CA GLU A 193 -35.31 10.54 3.39
C GLU A 193 -36.05 11.55 4.25
N LEU A 194 -37.03 12.18 3.67
CA LEU A 194 -37.81 13.24 4.32
C LEU A 194 -39.33 13.06 4.08
N ARG A 195 -40.11 13.63 4.97
CA ARG A 195 -41.56 13.79 4.80
C ARG A 195 -41.85 15.21 4.36
N LEU A 196 -42.45 15.32 3.19
CA LEU A 196 -42.99 16.54 2.65
C LEU A 196 -44.44 16.73 3.12
N ALA A 197 -44.73 17.73 3.85
CA ALA A 197 -46.11 18.12 4.18
C ALA A 197 -46.67 19.01 3.08
N VAL A 198 -47.81 18.61 2.56
CA VAL A 198 -48.58 19.33 1.53
C VAL A 198 -49.91 19.75 2.15
N ALA A 199 -50.10 21.03 2.39
CA ALA A 199 -51.31 21.58 2.97
C ALA A 199 -52.05 22.46 1.97
N GLU A 200 -53.36 22.57 2.14
CA GLU A 200 -54.15 23.56 1.41
C GLU A 200 -53.81 24.98 1.98
N ALA A 201 -53.67 25.95 1.08
CA ALA A 201 -53.27 27.31 1.50
C ALA A 201 -54.31 27.98 2.38
N ASP A 202 -55.56 27.54 2.32
CA ASP A 202 -56.65 28.04 3.15
C ASP A 202 -56.84 27.31 4.48
N GLY A 203 -55.98 26.25 4.73
CA GLY A 203 -56.06 25.47 5.96
C GLY A 203 -57.29 24.57 6.08
N SER A 204 -58.02 24.35 4.98
CA SER A 204 -59.31 23.65 4.99
C SER A 204 -59.19 22.15 5.30
N ARG A 205 -58.00 21.57 5.15
CA ARG A 205 -57.73 20.11 5.33
C ARG A 205 -56.43 19.91 6.09
N PRO A 206 -56.28 18.78 6.83
CA PRO A 206 -55.01 18.39 7.41
C PRO A 206 -53.97 18.18 6.32
N PRO A 207 -52.69 18.46 6.58
CA PRO A 207 -51.62 18.28 5.61
C PRO A 207 -51.46 16.84 5.20
N LEU A 208 -51.30 16.59 3.89
CA LEU A 208 -50.92 15.29 3.33
C LEU A 208 -49.43 15.12 3.52
N LEU A 209 -48.98 13.99 4.12
CA LEU A 209 -47.60 13.70 4.34
C LEU A 209 -47.08 12.73 3.27
N LEU A 210 -46.14 13.15 2.45
CA LEU A 210 -45.51 12.34 1.40
C LEU A 210 -44.06 12.03 1.78
N THR A 211 -43.69 10.75 1.78
CA THR A 211 -42.29 10.34 1.96
C THR A 211 -41.56 10.43 0.63
N THR A 212 -40.38 11.07 0.64
CA THR A 212 -39.59 11.32 -0.56
C THR A 212 -38.08 11.45 -0.24
N ARG A 213 -37.27 11.52 -1.29
CA ARG A 213 -35.80 11.74 -1.21
C ARG A 213 -35.35 12.71 -2.29
N GLU A 214 -34.13 13.23 -2.15
CA GLU A 214 -33.48 13.98 -3.21
C GLU A 214 -33.43 13.18 -4.51
N GLY A 215 -33.81 13.80 -5.62
CA GLY A 215 -33.88 13.21 -6.97
C GLY A 215 -35.21 12.53 -7.29
N GLU A 216 -36.08 12.25 -6.31
CA GLU A 216 -37.39 11.64 -6.50
C GLU A 216 -38.45 12.67 -6.91
N THR A 217 -39.46 12.19 -7.61
CA THR A 217 -40.62 12.99 -8.00
C THR A 217 -41.85 12.45 -7.27
N VAL A 218 -42.58 13.34 -6.65
CA VAL A 218 -43.83 13.02 -5.92
C VAL A 218 -45.04 13.66 -6.61
N GLU A 219 -46.18 12.98 -6.60
CA GLU A 219 -47.45 13.50 -7.07
C GLU A 219 -48.08 14.38 -5.98
N LEU A 220 -48.55 15.55 -6.37
CA LEU A 220 -49.21 16.49 -5.48
C LEU A 220 -50.74 16.35 -5.59
N PRO A 221 -51.52 16.71 -4.59
CA PRO A 221 -52.97 16.52 -4.59
C PRO A 221 -53.69 17.54 -5.52
N ARG A 222 -53.21 17.69 -6.74
CA ARG A 222 -53.79 18.42 -7.87
C ARG A 222 -53.54 17.65 -9.18
N PRO A 223 -54.52 17.53 -10.08
CA PRO A 223 -54.35 16.80 -11.32
C PRO A 223 -53.18 17.31 -12.15
N GLY A 224 -52.31 16.36 -12.60
CA GLY A 224 -51.14 16.61 -13.43
C GLY A 224 -50.00 17.38 -12.76
N LEU A 225 -50.12 17.70 -11.44
CA LEU A 225 -49.08 18.46 -10.72
C LEU A 225 -48.13 17.48 -10.00
N THR A 226 -46.82 17.59 -10.31
CA THR A 226 -45.78 16.83 -9.63
C THR A 226 -44.65 17.74 -9.14
N ALA A 227 -43.94 17.28 -8.12
CA ALA A 227 -42.78 17.97 -7.56
C ALA A 227 -41.59 17.04 -7.55
N ARG A 228 -40.48 17.45 -8.17
CA ARG A 228 -39.19 16.76 -8.06
C ARG A 228 -38.35 17.43 -6.99
N VAL A 229 -37.85 16.63 -6.07
CA VAL A 229 -36.92 17.10 -5.03
C VAL A 229 -35.54 17.33 -5.64
N GLU A 230 -35.10 18.58 -5.76
CA GLU A 230 -33.78 18.93 -6.29
C GLU A 230 -32.69 18.88 -5.21
N LYS A 231 -32.94 19.55 -4.07
CA LYS A 231 -31.97 19.63 -2.96
C LYS A 231 -32.69 19.87 -1.64
N PHE A 232 -32.18 19.23 -0.58
CA PHE A 232 -32.61 19.47 0.78
C PHE A 232 -31.43 19.95 1.64
N LEU A 233 -31.59 21.08 2.33
CA LEU A 233 -30.62 21.63 3.25
C LEU A 233 -31.08 21.33 4.68
N PRO A 234 -30.54 20.25 5.32
CA PRO A 234 -31.13 19.74 6.57
C PRO A 234 -31.00 20.70 7.76
N PHE A 235 -29.93 21.48 7.80
CA PHE A 235 -29.71 22.43 8.90
C PHE A 235 -30.59 23.67 8.82
N GLU A 236 -30.83 24.15 7.61
CA GLU A 236 -31.74 25.26 7.32
C GLU A 236 -33.21 24.78 7.22
N ARG A 237 -33.41 23.46 7.10
CA ARG A 237 -34.69 22.83 6.82
C ARG A 237 -35.36 23.41 5.56
N VAL A 238 -34.55 23.70 4.55
CA VAL A 238 -35.02 24.26 3.27
C VAL A 238 -34.98 23.17 2.21
N LEU A 239 -36.11 23.02 1.50
CA LEU A 239 -36.27 22.04 0.43
C LEU A 239 -36.50 22.78 -0.89
N SER A 240 -35.64 22.52 -1.88
CA SER A 240 -35.80 23.03 -3.23
C SER A 240 -36.51 21.99 -4.10
N LEU A 241 -37.61 22.37 -4.68
CA LEU A 241 -38.46 21.54 -5.52
C LEU A 241 -38.58 22.15 -6.91
N GLN A 242 -38.48 21.31 -7.96
CA GLN A 242 -38.87 21.67 -9.31
C GLN A 242 -40.32 21.18 -9.52
N LEU A 243 -41.25 22.11 -9.78
CA LEU A 243 -42.65 21.77 -10.05
C LEU A 243 -42.86 21.50 -11.55
N TYR A 244 -43.74 20.53 -11.86
CA TYR A 244 -44.16 20.21 -13.20
C TYR A 244 -45.70 20.12 -13.25
N ARG A 245 -46.29 20.50 -14.37
CA ARG A 245 -47.70 20.30 -14.67
C ARG A 245 -47.77 19.58 -16.01
N ASP A 246 -48.43 18.43 -16.01
CA ASP A 246 -48.56 17.57 -17.20
C ASP A 246 -47.22 17.32 -17.91
N GLY A 247 -46.15 17.16 -17.11
CA GLY A 247 -44.76 16.95 -17.56
C GLY A 247 -44.01 18.21 -17.99
N LEU A 248 -44.63 19.38 -18.04
CA LEU A 248 -44.01 20.64 -18.37
C LEU A 248 -43.48 21.36 -17.11
N PRO A 249 -42.25 21.89 -17.09
CA PRO A 249 -41.68 22.56 -15.93
C PRO A 249 -42.37 23.88 -15.68
N LEU A 250 -42.88 24.08 -14.48
CA LEU A 250 -43.52 25.31 -14.03
C LEU A 250 -42.51 26.30 -13.38
N GLY A 251 -41.46 25.77 -12.73
CA GLY A 251 -40.47 26.55 -12.03
C GLY A 251 -40.06 25.93 -10.71
N ARG A 252 -39.10 26.58 -10.05
CA ARG A 252 -38.60 26.14 -8.73
C ARG A 252 -39.42 26.69 -7.59
N TYR A 253 -39.74 25.80 -6.65
CA TYR A 253 -40.41 26.13 -5.40
C TYR A 253 -39.43 25.86 -4.25
N ARG A 254 -39.33 26.86 -3.36
CA ARG A 254 -38.48 26.74 -2.18
C ARG A 254 -39.35 26.55 -0.96
N ALA A 255 -39.42 25.34 -0.46
CA ALA A 255 -40.22 24.99 0.71
C ALA A 255 -39.42 25.31 2.00
N LEU A 256 -39.92 26.16 2.84
CA LEU A 256 -39.39 26.53 4.15
C LEU A 256 -40.07 25.74 5.28
N PRO A 257 -39.49 25.71 6.50
CA PRO A 257 -40.18 25.17 7.67
C PRO A 257 -41.55 25.83 7.88
N ALA A 258 -42.46 25.13 8.56
CA ALA A 258 -43.81 25.65 8.83
C ALA A 258 -43.76 27.07 9.46
N GLY A 259 -44.43 28.02 8.81
CA GLY A 259 -44.46 29.45 9.20
C GLY A 259 -43.50 30.37 8.42
N GLY A 260 -42.59 29.78 7.57
CA GLY A 260 -41.79 30.60 6.64
C GLY A 260 -42.65 31.11 5.49
N LYS A 261 -42.39 32.37 5.05
CA LYS A 261 -42.97 32.90 3.82
C LYS A 261 -42.11 32.56 2.66
N GLU A 262 -42.70 32.06 1.58
CA GLU A 262 -41.96 31.81 0.37
C GLU A 262 -42.59 32.31 -0.92
N THR A 263 -41.68 32.48 -1.83
CA THR A 263 -41.89 33.03 -3.15
C THR A 263 -42.04 31.92 -4.19
N SER A 264 -43.08 31.97 -4.94
CA SER A 264 -43.35 31.45 -6.27
C SER A 264 -42.65 30.13 -6.77
N PRO A 265 -43.17 29.46 -7.78
CA PRO A 265 -44.46 29.72 -8.42
C PRO A 265 -45.60 29.35 -7.48
N ALA A 266 -46.76 29.98 -7.64
CA ALA A 266 -47.94 29.63 -6.86
C ALA A 266 -48.18 28.09 -7.01
N ALA A 267 -48.07 27.37 -5.88
CA ALA A 267 -48.27 25.91 -5.89
C ALA A 267 -49.75 25.54 -5.98
N PHE A 268 -50.50 26.27 -6.78
CA PHE A 268 -51.91 26.03 -7.09
C PHE A 268 -52.79 25.87 -5.86
N GLY A 269 -52.62 26.81 -4.89
CA GLY A 269 -53.35 26.79 -3.63
C GLY A 269 -52.80 25.79 -2.60
N LEU A 270 -51.62 25.26 -2.82
CA LEU A 270 -50.92 24.38 -1.89
C LEU A 270 -49.71 25.09 -1.24
N THR A 271 -49.46 24.74 0.00
CA THR A 271 -48.20 25.07 0.69
C THR A 271 -47.43 23.80 0.93
N LEU A 272 -46.14 23.85 0.61
CA LEU A 272 -45.22 22.72 0.72
C LEU A 272 -44.16 23.06 1.77
N HIS A 273 -43.94 22.17 2.73
CA HIS A 273 -42.85 22.33 3.69
C HIS A 273 -42.30 21.00 4.16
N PRO A 274 -41.00 20.92 4.53
CA PRO A 274 -40.43 19.73 5.12
C PRO A 274 -40.96 19.54 6.55
N ASP A 275 -41.62 18.40 6.82
CA ASP A 275 -42.20 18.06 8.13
C ASP A 275 -41.16 17.39 9.04
N ALA A 276 -40.59 16.30 8.57
CA ALA A 276 -39.55 15.53 9.26
C ALA A 276 -38.56 14.96 8.28
N PHE A 277 -37.38 14.62 8.76
CA PHE A 277 -36.35 13.97 7.97
C PHE A 277 -35.46 13.06 8.85
N ARG A 278 -34.82 12.09 8.24
CA ARG A 278 -33.81 11.27 8.90
C ARG A 278 -32.51 12.05 9.10
N ASP A 279 -31.77 11.72 10.15
CA ASP A 279 -30.47 12.34 10.40
C ASP A 279 -29.58 12.24 9.16
N PRO A 280 -28.94 13.34 8.76
CA PRO A 280 -28.09 13.38 7.59
C PRO A 280 -26.87 12.47 7.74
N VAL A 281 -26.67 11.52 6.84
CA VAL A 281 -25.47 10.70 6.80
C VAL A 281 -24.47 11.37 5.86
N LEU A 282 -23.33 11.77 6.39
CA LEU A 282 -22.27 12.42 5.63
C LEU A 282 -21.70 11.47 4.59
N LYS A 283 -21.71 11.88 3.32
CA LYS A 283 -21.13 11.16 2.20
C LYS A 283 -19.69 11.58 1.95
N GLN A 284 -19.44 12.88 1.90
CA GLN A 284 -18.12 13.44 1.69
C GLN A 284 -18.05 14.90 2.14
N LEU A 285 -16.84 15.37 2.38
CA LEU A 285 -16.52 16.78 2.58
C LEU A 285 -15.94 17.35 1.30
N HIS A 286 -16.33 18.55 0.94
CA HIS A 286 -15.86 19.28 -0.24
C HIS A 286 -15.31 20.63 0.23
N SER A 287 -13.99 20.81 0.18
CA SER A 287 -13.32 22.04 0.53
C SER A 287 -12.57 22.56 -0.69
N GLU A 288 -12.95 23.72 -1.18
CA GLU A 288 -12.17 24.46 -2.16
C GLU A 288 -11.16 25.33 -1.43
N VAL A 289 -9.89 25.17 -1.79
CA VAL A 289 -8.81 25.88 -1.11
C VAL A 289 -7.88 26.53 -2.12
N SER A 290 -7.35 27.68 -1.73
CA SER A 290 -6.30 28.40 -2.45
C SER A 290 -5.02 28.42 -1.62
N ILE A 291 -3.89 28.21 -2.28
CA ILE A 291 -2.56 28.41 -1.71
C ILE A 291 -2.02 29.72 -2.26
N LEU A 292 -1.59 30.60 -1.38
CA LEU A 292 -1.05 31.89 -1.73
C LEU A 292 0.42 31.98 -1.31
N GLU A 293 1.24 32.57 -2.17
CA GLU A 293 2.62 32.98 -1.89
C GLU A 293 2.77 34.45 -2.26
N GLU A 294 3.33 35.25 -1.37
CA GLU A 294 3.50 36.69 -1.55
C GLU A 294 2.17 37.41 -1.96
N GLY A 295 1.05 36.91 -1.43
CA GLY A 295 -0.29 37.46 -1.72
C GLY A 295 -0.90 37.02 -3.06
N GLN A 296 -0.20 36.22 -3.87
CA GLN A 296 -0.71 35.71 -5.14
C GLN A 296 -1.14 34.25 -5.02
N VAL A 297 -2.25 33.90 -5.65
CA VAL A 297 -2.71 32.50 -5.70
C VAL A 297 -1.82 31.71 -6.64
N VAL A 298 -1.02 30.79 -6.08
CA VAL A 298 -0.12 29.90 -6.83
C VAL A 298 -0.72 28.54 -7.13
N LYS A 299 -1.70 28.12 -6.35
CA LYS A 299 -2.39 26.85 -6.54
C LYS A 299 -3.81 26.92 -5.98
N GLN A 300 -4.75 26.33 -6.74
CA GLN A 300 -6.11 26.08 -6.27
C GLN A 300 -6.42 24.59 -6.37
N GLY A 301 -7.27 24.10 -5.51
CA GLY A 301 -7.70 22.71 -5.55
C GLY A 301 -8.86 22.39 -4.64
N VAL A 302 -9.42 21.22 -4.87
CA VAL A 302 -10.53 20.69 -4.06
C VAL A 302 -10.02 19.53 -3.23
N ILE A 303 -10.12 19.68 -1.92
CA ILE A 303 -9.81 18.60 -0.97
C ILE A 303 -11.11 17.83 -0.70
N LYS A 304 -11.04 16.52 -0.88
CA LYS A 304 -12.10 15.55 -0.58
C LYS A 304 -11.55 14.41 0.26
N VAL A 305 -12.42 13.56 0.81
CA VAL A 305 -12.00 12.34 1.48
C VAL A 305 -11.11 11.50 0.54
N ASN A 306 -9.95 11.09 0.99
CA ASN A 306 -8.91 10.35 0.23
C ASN A 306 -8.35 11.10 -1.00
N ARG A 307 -8.57 12.40 -1.11
CA ARG A 307 -8.01 13.24 -2.17
C ARG A 307 -7.44 14.54 -1.60
N PRO A 308 -6.26 14.45 -0.96
CA PRO A 308 -5.59 15.61 -0.37
C PRO A 308 -5.01 16.53 -1.44
N LEU A 309 -4.67 17.76 -1.03
CA LEU A 309 -3.90 18.70 -1.83
C LEU A 309 -2.44 18.66 -1.37
N VAL A 310 -1.50 18.60 -2.31
CA VAL A 310 -0.06 18.60 -2.00
C VAL A 310 0.57 19.88 -2.52
N HIS A 311 1.36 20.57 -1.68
CA HIS A 311 2.14 21.74 -2.05
C HIS A 311 3.47 21.77 -1.30
N ARG A 312 4.59 21.97 -2.00
CA ARG A 312 5.97 21.98 -1.44
C ARG A 312 6.28 20.79 -0.50
N GLY A 313 5.75 19.62 -0.81
CA GLY A 313 5.92 18.42 0.01
C GLY A 313 5.07 18.39 1.29
N VAL A 314 4.19 19.37 1.48
CA VAL A 314 3.15 19.36 2.51
C VAL A 314 1.88 18.81 1.92
N THR A 315 1.34 17.76 2.52
CA THR A 315 0.07 17.15 2.16
C THR A 315 -1.02 17.66 3.11
N ILE A 316 -2.10 18.20 2.54
CA ILE A 316 -3.20 18.83 3.27
C ILE A 316 -4.42 17.93 3.14
N TYR A 317 -4.84 17.35 4.26
CA TYR A 317 -6.03 16.51 4.38
C TYR A 317 -7.13 17.26 5.11
N GLN A 318 -8.37 16.99 4.78
CA GLN A 318 -9.50 17.43 5.60
C GLN A 318 -9.84 16.35 6.63
N THR A 319 -9.89 16.73 7.92
CA THR A 319 -10.09 15.80 9.04
C THR A 319 -11.33 16.11 9.86
N ALA A 320 -11.77 17.34 9.86
CA ALA A 320 -12.90 17.76 10.68
C ALA A 320 -13.75 18.84 9.99
N HIS A 321 -14.96 19.00 10.43
CA HIS A 321 -15.84 20.11 10.10
C HIS A 321 -16.83 20.31 11.24
N ALA A 322 -17.19 21.54 11.47
CA ALA A 322 -18.30 21.87 12.36
C ALA A 322 -18.89 23.25 12.01
N ARG A 323 -19.98 23.60 12.67
CA ARG A 323 -20.51 24.97 12.70
C ARG A 323 -20.22 25.56 14.06
N ASP A 324 -19.92 26.84 14.07
CA ASP A 324 -19.86 27.61 15.33
C ASP A 324 -21.26 27.94 15.85
N GLN A 325 -21.31 28.59 17.00
CA GLN A 325 -22.56 29.02 17.64
C GLN A 325 -23.39 30.04 16.82
N PHE A 326 -22.75 30.65 15.81
CA PHE A 326 -23.38 31.61 14.90
C PHE A 326 -23.81 30.97 13.58
N GLY A 327 -23.53 29.68 13.39
CA GLY A 327 -23.90 28.94 12.20
C GLY A 327 -22.87 28.98 11.07
N PHE A 328 -21.69 29.58 11.28
CA PHE A 328 -20.62 29.62 10.27
C PHE A 328 -19.85 28.29 10.22
N TRP A 329 -19.63 27.79 8.99
CA TRP A 329 -18.83 26.58 8.77
C TRP A 329 -17.36 26.86 8.95
N TYR A 330 -16.71 25.93 9.64
CA TYR A 330 -15.26 25.81 9.58
C TYR A 330 -14.83 24.36 9.23
N ALA A 331 -13.69 24.24 8.57
CA ALA A 331 -13.07 22.97 8.24
C ALA A 331 -11.75 22.82 8.99
N GLY A 332 -11.51 21.62 9.53
CA GLY A 332 -10.25 21.24 10.12
C GLY A 332 -9.37 20.54 9.07
N PHE A 333 -8.14 21.01 8.95
CA PHE A 333 -7.14 20.46 8.07
C PHE A 333 -6.00 19.83 8.88
N GLN A 334 -5.58 18.64 8.48
CA GLN A 334 -4.32 18.07 8.91
C GLN A 334 -3.28 18.35 7.84
N LEU A 335 -2.18 18.92 8.25
CA LEU A 335 -1.03 19.21 7.40
C LEU A 335 0.10 18.27 7.80
N SER A 336 0.66 17.54 6.83
CA SER A 336 1.76 16.65 7.10
C SER A 336 2.86 16.80 6.05
N ARG A 337 4.08 16.68 6.48
CA ARG A 337 5.25 16.58 5.61
C ARG A 337 6.06 15.39 6.05
N ASP A 338 6.21 14.41 5.17
CA ASP A 338 7.02 13.22 5.41
C ASP A 338 8.12 13.11 4.33
N PRO A 339 9.35 13.55 4.61
CA PRO A 339 10.45 13.44 3.67
C PRO A 339 10.92 11.99 3.46
N GLY A 340 10.53 11.06 4.32
CA GLY A 340 10.87 9.65 4.24
C GLY A 340 9.92 8.81 3.40
N GLU A 341 8.72 9.29 3.13
CA GLU A 341 7.67 8.56 2.40
C GLU A 341 8.15 7.97 1.06
N PRO A 342 8.84 8.71 0.17
CA PRO A 342 9.31 8.14 -1.09
C PRO A 342 10.27 6.97 -0.89
N LEU A 343 11.12 7.04 0.13
CA LEU A 343 12.08 5.98 0.44
C LEU A 343 11.40 4.71 0.95
N VAL A 344 10.33 4.87 1.75
CA VAL A 344 9.47 3.77 2.21
C VAL A 344 8.81 3.08 1.01
N TRP A 345 8.23 3.84 0.08
CA TRP A 345 7.61 3.27 -1.12
C TRP A 345 8.60 2.51 -2.00
N ILE A 346 9.79 3.06 -2.23
CA ILE A 346 10.87 2.36 -2.95
C ILE A 346 11.21 1.07 -2.23
N GLY A 347 11.36 1.11 -0.90
CA GLY A 347 11.60 -0.06 -0.08
C GLY A 347 10.50 -1.12 -0.21
N CYS A 348 9.23 -0.73 -0.18
CA CYS A 348 8.10 -1.65 -0.34
C CYS A 348 8.12 -2.36 -1.70
N VAL A 349 8.37 -1.64 -2.79
CA VAL A 349 8.48 -2.24 -4.13
C VAL A 349 9.66 -3.23 -4.19
N LEU A 350 10.82 -2.84 -3.67
CA LEU A 350 11.99 -3.73 -3.61
C LEU A 350 11.75 -4.96 -2.73
N LEU A 351 10.97 -4.83 -1.65
CA LEU A 351 10.59 -5.95 -0.78
C LEU A 351 9.78 -6.99 -1.57
N ILE A 352 8.77 -6.54 -2.30
CA ILE A 352 7.94 -7.43 -3.13
C ILE A 352 8.80 -8.13 -4.18
N LEU A 353 9.65 -7.40 -4.91
CA LEU A 353 10.55 -7.96 -5.91
C LEU A 353 11.55 -8.94 -5.30
N GLY A 354 12.09 -8.61 -4.13
CA GLY A 354 13.01 -9.48 -3.39
C GLY A 354 12.37 -10.79 -2.95
N LEU A 355 11.14 -10.72 -2.41
CA LEU A 355 10.36 -11.90 -2.01
C LEU A 355 10.01 -12.76 -3.22
N LEU A 356 9.46 -12.19 -4.29
CA LEU A 356 9.18 -12.92 -5.53
C LEU A 356 10.42 -13.63 -6.05
N THR A 357 11.56 -12.93 -6.08
CA THR A 357 12.82 -13.50 -6.54
C THR A 357 13.30 -14.62 -5.61
N ALA A 358 13.16 -14.46 -4.29
CA ALA A 358 13.59 -15.46 -3.31
C ALA A 358 12.73 -16.73 -3.34
N PHE A 359 11.40 -16.60 -3.52
CA PHE A 359 10.47 -17.74 -3.52
C PHE A 359 10.41 -18.45 -4.87
N PHE A 360 10.33 -17.72 -5.98
CA PHE A 360 10.14 -18.32 -7.29
C PHE A 360 11.43 -18.70 -8.00
N ARG A 361 12.60 -18.18 -7.59
CA ARG A 361 13.89 -18.40 -8.23
C ARG A 361 14.89 -18.99 -7.25
N ARG A 362 14.76 -20.29 -6.94
CA ARG A 362 15.71 -20.98 -6.07
C ARG A 362 17.09 -21.02 -6.73
N TRP A 363 18.07 -20.36 -6.11
CA TRP A 363 19.45 -20.38 -6.58
C TRP A 363 20.13 -21.66 -6.12
N ARG A 364 20.51 -22.51 -7.10
CA ARG A 364 21.21 -23.77 -6.92
C ARG A 364 22.63 -23.65 -7.47
N VAL A 365 23.60 -24.25 -6.78
CA VAL A 365 24.99 -24.25 -7.17
C VAL A 365 25.56 -25.64 -6.96
N LEU A 366 26.18 -26.18 -8.02
CA LEU A 366 26.82 -27.47 -8.05
C LEU A 366 28.27 -27.30 -8.53
N LEU A 367 29.17 -28.12 -7.99
CA LEU A 367 30.49 -28.38 -8.58
C LEU A 367 30.53 -29.79 -9.16
N LEU A 368 31.17 -29.96 -10.30
CA LEU A 368 31.47 -31.25 -10.91
C LEU A 368 32.96 -31.29 -11.17
N ALA A 369 33.58 -32.45 -10.96
CA ALA A 369 35.00 -32.68 -11.21
C ALA A 369 35.24 -34.13 -11.67
N TRP A 370 36.35 -34.37 -12.38
CA TRP A 370 36.78 -35.69 -12.83
C TRP A 370 38.19 -35.98 -12.37
N PRO A 371 38.45 -36.13 -11.03
CA PRO A 371 39.76 -36.59 -10.57
C PRO A 371 40.01 -38.02 -11.06
N GLU A 372 41.18 -38.22 -11.67
CA GLU A 372 41.61 -39.54 -12.21
C GLU A 372 40.58 -40.20 -13.15
N GLY A 373 39.80 -39.41 -13.88
CA GLY A 373 38.77 -39.88 -14.80
C GLY A 373 37.43 -40.26 -14.19
N ARG A 374 37.29 -40.27 -12.86
CA ARG A 374 36.04 -40.58 -12.17
C ARG A 374 35.22 -39.31 -11.94
N GLY A 375 33.99 -39.29 -12.44
CA GLY A 375 33.08 -38.18 -12.25
C GLY A 375 32.58 -38.08 -10.81
N VAL A 376 32.69 -36.88 -10.20
CA VAL A 376 32.14 -36.59 -8.87
C VAL A 376 31.47 -35.22 -8.85
N PHE A 377 30.45 -35.05 -8.01
CA PHE A 377 29.77 -33.74 -7.83
C PHE A 377 29.58 -33.39 -6.38
N LYS A 378 29.54 -32.08 -6.09
CA LYS A 378 29.31 -31.53 -4.75
C LYS A 378 28.23 -30.45 -4.80
N PRO A 379 27.09 -30.61 -4.10
CA PRO A 379 26.09 -29.57 -3.97
C PRO A 379 26.60 -28.47 -3.00
N LEU A 380 26.66 -27.22 -3.46
CA LEU A 380 27.12 -26.13 -2.63
C LEU A 380 25.96 -25.34 -2.03
N ARG A 381 24.83 -25.24 -2.76
CA ARG A 381 23.67 -24.44 -2.33
C ARG A 381 22.38 -24.88 -3.02
N GLY A 382 21.24 -24.69 -2.31
CA GLY A 382 19.90 -24.83 -2.88
C GLY A 382 19.30 -26.24 -2.84
N PHE A 383 19.94 -27.17 -2.15
CA PHE A 383 19.52 -28.57 -2.04
C PHE A 383 19.13 -28.98 -0.61
N SER A 384 18.79 -28.00 0.23
CA SER A 384 18.27 -28.23 1.59
C SER A 384 16.76 -28.52 1.58
N GLY A 385 16.29 -29.28 2.59
CA GLY A 385 14.90 -29.72 2.70
C GLY A 385 14.59 -30.97 1.89
N GLU A 386 13.37 -31.49 2.02
CA GLU A 386 12.94 -32.75 1.37
C GLU A 386 12.97 -32.66 -0.16
N ALA A 387 12.35 -31.62 -0.72
CA ALA A 387 12.36 -31.39 -2.18
C ALA A 387 13.76 -31.18 -2.74
N GLY A 388 14.64 -30.45 -2.02
CA GLY A 388 16.03 -30.27 -2.46
C GLY A 388 16.85 -31.54 -2.42
N ARG A 389 16.59 -32.42 -1.45
CA ARG A 389 17.22 -33.73 -1.37
C ARG A 389 16.74 -34.69 -2.49
N ALA A 390 15.42 -34.67 -2.77
CA ALA A 390 14.85 -35.44 -3.89
C ALA A 390 15.45 -35.02 -5.24
N ASP A 391 15.53 -33.71 -5.49
CA ASP A 391 16.15 -33.15 -6.70
C ASP A 391 17.64 -33.58 -6.82
N LEU A 392 18.34 -33.61 -5.68
CA LEU A 392 19.74 -34.00 -5.65
C LEU A 392 19.94 -35.51 -5.94
N HIS A 393 19.03 -36.37 -5.49
CA HIS A 393 19.04 -37.81 -5.80
C HIS A 393 18.68 -38.08 -7.25
N ALA A 394 17.75 -37.31 -7.82
CA ALA A 394 17.36 -37.45 -9.23
C ALA A 394 18.41 -36.90 -10.22
N LEU A 395 19.30 -36.01 -9.75
CA LEU A 395 20.26 -35.30 -10.62
C LEU A 395 21.17 -36.26 -11.46
N PRO A 396 21.80 -37.30 -10.91
CA PRO A 396 22.64 -38.20 -11.70
C PRO A 396 21.88 -38.87 -12.85
N HIS A 397 20.62 -39.27 -12.61
CA HIS A 397 19.76 -39.87 -13.63
C HIS A 397 19.30 -38.84 -14.67
N ALA A 398 19.02 -37.60 -14.25
CA ALA A 398 18.65 -36.52 -15.17
C ALA A 398 19.81 -36.03 -16.04
N LEU A 399 21.05 -36.26 -15.63
CA LEU A 399 22.25 -35.93 -16.39
C LEU A 399 22.66 -37.02 -17.37
N ALA A 400 22.27 -38.29 -17.14
CA ALA A 400 22.45 -39.36 -18.06
C ALA A 400 21.33 -39.32 -19.12
N PRO A 401 21.60 -38.97 -20.38
CA PRO A 401 20.58 -39.05 -21.41
C PRO A 401 20.09 -40.49 -21.50
N SER A 402 18.77 -40.70 -21.53
CA SER A 402 18.18 -41.97 -21.91
C SER A 402 18.80 -42.34 -23.26
N LEU A 403 19.56 -43.43 -23.30
CA LEU A 403 19.99 -44.06 -24.56
C LEU A 403 18.73 -44.17 -25.44
N PRO A 404 18.75 -43.74 -26.71
CA PRO A 404 17.68 -44.09 -27.61
C PRO A 404 17.52 -45.61 -27.54
N ALA A 405 16.28 -46.06 -27.33
CA ALA A 405 15.99 -47.48 -27.38
C ALA A 405 16.60 -48.01 -28.67
N ASP A 406 17.42 -49.05 -28.56
CA ASP A 406 17.99 -49.80 -29.68
C ASP A 406 16.78 -50.32 -30.49
N ASP A 407 16.39 -49.56 -31.52
CA ASP A 407 15.37 -49.96 -32.47
C ASP A 407 15.97 -51.19 -33.21
N GLY A 408 15.55 -52.32 -32.72
CA GLY A 408 15.96 -53.66 -33.12
C GLY A 408 16.24 -53.79 -34.61
N ALA A 409 17.37 -54.37 -34.89
CA ALA A 409 17.80 -54.80 -36.21
C ALA A 409 16.69 -55.55 -36.97
N PRO A 410 16.51 -55.28 -38.26
CA PRO A 410 15.49 -55.97 -39.03
C PRO A 410 15.87 -57.46 -39.14
N ALA A 411 14.91 -58.27 -38.72
CA ALA A 411 15.04 -59.74 -38.90
C ALA A 411 15.27 -60.10 -40.38
N ASP A 412 16.33 -60.74 -40.60
CA ASP A 412 16.73 -61.36 -41.86
C ASP A 412 15.63 -62.33 -42.35
N ARG A 413 14.98 -61.99 -43.45
CA ARG A 413 14.05 -62.90 -44.14
C ARG A 413 14.85 -63.75 -45.07
N HIS A 414 15.16 -64.95 -44.65
CA HIS A 414 15.46 -66.05 -45.58
C HIS A 414 14.11 -66.61 -46.07
N ASP A 415 13.85 -66.41 -47.35
CA ASP A 415 12.93 -67.26 -48.13
C ASP A 415 13.70 -68.46 -48.77
N PRO A 416 13.09 -69.64 -48.87
CA PRO A 416 13.51 -70.67 -49.79
C PRO A 416 12.88 -70.49 -51.17
#